data_1989c897e81eb4e6dcd307195dd3f3f6
#
_entry.id   1989c897e81eb4e6dcd307195dd3f3f6
#
_cell.length_a   1.000
_cell.length_b   1.000
_cell.length_c   1.000
_cell.angle_alpha   90.00
_cell.angle_beta   90.00
_cell.angle_gamma   90.00
#
_symmetry.space_group_name_H-M   'P 1'
#
loop_
_entity.id
_entity.type
_entity.pdbx_description
1 polymer ?
#
loop_
_entity_poly.entity_id
_entity_poly.type
_entity_poly.pdbx_seq_one_letter_code
_entity_poly.pdbx_strand_id
1 'polypeptide(L)'
;MEKIKRLLLYAGANPEEFAQVQQEMHLYNYNRLVAFLAISIVFLLISAVYAVFSVVLAPNLPAYLIVLSISCLLLPITLSVGRRSKVGLQICLTLFLGSLYSLGIYLSTVTSPGGPATAFIAFLLTLPTLFIMPPLENVCSIAIWDMLFFLFVSVTKDARIIQIDMLNGIIYGCVSIIASTYVMHMMMQNFITRARLRYVAENDQTTGLRNRNAFEREQNDIPGRCRRTLSCVYMDINGLHNAKGHQAGDIMLREVADELKKQFGDELTYRMGGDEYVAFAPDLSEDRLHEKVRTFSLAIEQKDYHAALGWATCETASLRMENLLRIAETRMYQAKSAYYQDKNILPRGR
;
A
#
# COMPACT_ATOMS: atom_id res chain seq x y z
N MET A 1 12.53 23.60 11.65
CA MET A 1 12.77 23.34 10.21
C MET A 1 12.40 21.92 9.80
N GLU A 2 12.85 20.88 10.51
CA GLU A 2 12.60 19.47 10.12
C GLU A 2 11.10 19.07 10.11
N LYS A 3 10.29 19.52 11.09
CA LYS A 3 8.84 19.27 11.10
C LYS A 3 8.11 19.85 9.89
N ILE A 4 8.50 21.07 9.45
CA ILE A 4 7.92 21.70 8.25
C ILE A 4 8.33 20.94 7.00
N LYS A 5 9.61 20.51 6.91
CA LYS A 5 10.10 19.67 5.79
C LYS A 5 9.32 18.36 5.70
N ARG A 6 9.11 17.68 6.83
CA ARG A 6 8.31 16.44 6.88
C ARG A 6 6.86 16.68 6.46
N LEU A 7 6.25 17.77 6.91
CA LEU A 7 4.89 18.11 6.50
C LEU A 7 4.80 18.33 4.98
N LEU A 8 5.71 19.13 4.42
CA LEU A 8 5.66 19.52 3.00
C LEU A 8 6.01 18.36 2.04
N LEU A 9 6.98 17.51 2.39
CA LEU A 9 7.45 16.44 1.50
C LEU A 9 6.75 15.11 1.73
N TYR A 10 6.36 14.80 2.97
CA TYR A 10 5.88 13.48 3.39
C TYR A 10 4.54 13.52 4.12
N ALA A 11 3.83 14.65 4.05
CA ALA A 11 2.55 14.86 4.77
C ALA A 11 2.63 14.55 6.27
N GLY A 12 3.79 14.82 6.91
CA GLY A 12 4.04 14.60 8.32
C GLY A 12 4.57 13.22 8.70
N ALA A 13 4.69 12.28 7.76
CA ALA A 13 5.29 10.96 7.97
C ALA A 13 6.83 11.03 8.03
N ASN A 14 7.46 9.95 8.50
CA ASN A 14 8.89 9.74 8.31
C ASN A 14 9.16 9.26 6.87
N PRO A 15 10.38 9.49 6.30
CA PRO A 15 10.71 9.01 4.95
C PRO A 15 10.53 7.50 4.78
N GLU A 16 10.86 6.71 5.80
CA GLU A 16 10.71 5.24 5.80
C GLU A 16 9.23 4.82 5.78
N GLU A 17 8.41 5.41 6.65
CA GLU A 17 6.95 5.18 6.68
C GLU A 17 6.30 5.58 5.35
N PHE A 18 6.72 6.73 4.79
CA PHE A 18 6.24 7.18 3.48
C PHE A 18 6.61 6.19 2.37
N ALA A 19 7.83 5.67 2.36
CA ALA A 19 8.28 4.68 1.39
C ALA A 19 7.47 3.37 1.47
N GLN A 20 7.12 2.91 2.67
CA GLN A 20 6.34 1.71 2.89
C GLN A 20 4.92 1.79 2.30
N VAL A 21 4.29 2.97 2.32
CA VAL A 21 2.91 3.16 1.85
C VAL A 21 2.82 3.66 0.41
N GLN A 22 3.95 3.93 -0.27
CA GLN A 22 3.98 4.46 -1.63
C GLN A 22 3.21 3.62 -2.65
N GLN A 23 3.27 2.30 -2.53
CA GLN A 23 2.58 1.41 -3.45
C GLN A 23 1.05 1.46 -3.26
N GLU A 24 0.60 1.55 -2.01
CA GLU A 24 -0.83 1.71 -1.71
C GLU A 24 -1.35 3.07 -2.18
N MET A 25 -0.58 4.14 -1.99
CA MET A 25 -0.89 5.48 -2.52
C MET A 25 -1.00 5.48 -4.05
N HIS A 26 -0.07 4.81 -4.73
CA HIS A 26 -0.10 4.67 -6.18
C HIS A 26 -1.39 3.97 -6.65
N LEU A 27 -1.74 2.84 -6.06
CA LEU A 27 -2.95 2.08 -6.40
C LEU A 27 -4.22 2.88 -6.09
N TYR A 28 -4.22 3.63 -4.99
CA TYR A 28 -5.31 4.52 -4.62
C TYR A 28 -5.53 5.62 -5.66
N ASN A 29 -4.46 6.34 -6.07
CA ASN A 29 -4.54 7.35 -7.11
C ASN A 29 -4.94 6.78 -8.47
N TYR A 30 -4.43 5.59 -8.83
CA TYR A 30 -4.82 4.89 -10.04
C TYR A 30 -6.33 4.61 -10.08
N ASN A 31 -6.88 3.99 -9.03
CA ASN A 31 -8.29 3.65 -8.97
C ASN A 31 -9.17 4.91 -9.01
N ARG A 32 -8.77 5.96 -8.31
CA ARG A 32 -9.46 7.25 -8.33
C ARG A 32 -9.40 7.91 -9.71
N LEU A 33 -8.24 7.96 -10.35
CA LEU A 33 -8.11 8.57 -11.66
C LEU A 33 -9.00 7.87 -12.69
N VAL A 34 -9.03 6.53 -12.70
CA VAL A 34 -9.93 5.76 -13.57
C VAL A 34 -11.40 6.12 -13.32
N ALA A 35 -11.80 6.16 -12.03
CA ALA A 35 -13.17 6.51 -11.66
C ALA A 35 -13.53 7.96 -12.06
N PHE A 36 -12.65 8.92 -11.77
CA PHE A 36 -12.91 10.32 -12.12
C PHE A 36 -12.88 10.58 -13.62
N LEU A 37 -12.04 9.90 -14.39
CA LEU A 37 -12.07 9.95 -15.85
C LEU A 37 -13.41 9.45 -16.40
N ALA A 38 -13.89 8.32 -15.91
CA ALA A 38 -15.18 7.76 -16.32
C ALA A 38 -16.34 8.70 -15.96
N ILE A 39 -16.36 9.24 -14.75
CA ILE A 39 -17.35 10.21 -14.28
C ILE A 39 -17.30 11.50 -15.13
N SER A 40 -16.09 12.02 -15.39
CA SER A 40 -15.92 13.26 -16.16
C SER A 40 -16.40 13.10 -17.62
N ILE A 41 -16.19 11.93 -18.24
CA ILE A 41 -16.71 11.62 -19.57
C ILE A 41 -18.24 11.73 -19.58
N VAL A 42 -18.91 11.13 -18.59
CA VAL A 42 -20.39 11.20 -18.52
C VAL A 42 -20.87 12.63 -18.31
N PHE A 43 -20.29 13.36 -17.35
CA PHE A 43 -20.69 14.74 -17.07
C PHE A 43 -20.41 15.68 -18.23
N LEU A 44 -19.27 15.55 -18.90
CA LEU A 44 -18.91 16.39 -20.05
C LEU A 44 -19.79 16.08 -21.27
N LEU A 45 -20.16 14.80 -21.46
CA LEU A 45 -21.10 14.42 -22.51
C LEU A 45 -22.48 15.04 -22.27
N ILE A 46 -23.00 14.95 -21.05
CA ILE A 46 -24.28 15.57 -20.67
C ILE A 46 -24.19 17.10 -20.88
N SER A 47 -23.10 17.73 -20.44
CA SER A 47 -22.90 19.17 -20.58
C SER A 47 -22.81 19.60 -22.06
N ALA A 48 -22.12 18.81 -22.89
CA ALA A 48 -22.02 19.05 -24.32
C ALA A 48 -23.39 18.92 -25.03
N VAL A 49 -24.15 17.85 -24.71
CA VAL A 49 -25.52 17.68 -25.25
C VAL A 49 -26.41 18.84 -24.84
N TYR A 50 -26.39 19.23 -23.56
CA TYR A 50 -27.20 20.36 -23.09
C TYR A 50 -26.79 21.69 -23.74
N ALA A 51 -25.49 21.91 -23.98
CA ALA A 51 -24.98 23.11 -24.65
C ALA A 51 -25.45 23.25 -26.11
N VAL A 52 -25.74 22.14 -26.82
CA VAL A 52 -26.32 22.17 -28.17
C VAL A 52 -27.71 22.80 -28.19
N PHE A 53 -28.50 22.57 -27.13
CA PHE A 53 -29.89 23.06 -27.05
C PHE A 53 -30.02 24.39 -26.28
N SER A 54 -28.95 24.88 -25.66
CA SER A 54 -28.96 26.08 -24.81
C SER A 54 -28.19 27.22 -25.44
N VAL A 55 -28.87 28.30 -25.79
CA VAL A 55 -28.22 29.53 -26.31
C VAL A 55 -27.18 30.10 -25.35
N VAL A 56 -27.44 29.96 -24.04
CA VAL A 56 -26.53 30.47 -22.98
C VAL A 56 -25.25 29.62 -22.85
N LEU A 57 -25.36 28.30 -23.04
CA LEU A 57 -24.23 27.40 -22.89
C LEU A 57 -23.56 27.01 -24.21
N ALA A 58 -24.12 27.37 -25.35
CA ALA A 58 -23.52 27.10 -26.65
C ALA A 58 -22.07 27.58 -26.77
N PRO A 59 -21.64 28.74 -26.20
CA PRO A 59 -20.23 29.16 -26.21
C PRO A 59 -19.27 28.23 -25.46
N ASN A 60 -19.80 27.38 -24.53
CA ASN A 60 -19.00 26.44 -23.75
C ASN A 60 -18.75 25.11 -24.49
N LEU A 61 -19.53 24.82 -25.52
CA LEU A 61 -19.50 23.55 -26.26
C LEU A 61 -18.10 23.14 -26.72
N PRO A 62 -17.28 24.01 -27.34
CA PRO A 62 -15.92 23.62 -27.76
C PRO A 62 -15.04 23.18 -26.60
N ALA A 63 -15.12 23.87 -25.45
CA ALA A 63 -14.33 23.53 -24.27
C ALA A 63 -14.76 22.17 -23.67
N TYR A 64 -16.08 21.91 -23.60
CA TYR A 64 -16.58 20.61 -23.15
C TYR A 64 -16.11 19.47 -24.07
N LEU A 65 -16.15 19.65 -25.39
CA LEU A 65 -15.68 18.65 -26.34
C LEU A 65 -14.18 18.40 -26.29
N ILE A 66 -13.36 19.42 -26.05
CA ILE A 66 -11.90 19.31 -25.91
C ILE A 66 -11.59 18.47 -24.64
N VAL A 67 -12.16 18.83 -23.49
CA VAL A 67 -11.88 18.11 -22.23
C VAL A 67 -12.48 16.70 -22.27
N LEU A 68 -13.62 16.50 -22.90
CA LEU A 68 -14.20 15.18 -23.16
C LEU A 68 -13.22 14.31 -24.00
N SER A 69 -12.68 14.85 -25.08
CA SER A 69 -11.72 14.15 -25.94
C SER A 69 -10.44 13.78 -25.17
N ILE A 70 -9.91 14.70 -24.35
CA ILE A 70 -8.77 14.44 -23.48
C ILE A 70 -9.09 13.31 -22.51
N SER A 71 -10.25 13.35 -21.84
CA SER A 71 -10.66 12.32 -20.87
C SER A 71 -10.84 10.96 -21.55
N CYS A 72 -11.42 10.90 -22.75
CA CYS A 72 -11.57 9.68 -23.53
C CYS A 72 -10.23 9.07 -23.96
N LEU A 73 -9.22 9.91 -24.26
CA LEU A 73 -7.88 9.46 -24.60
C LEU A 73 -7.10 9.01 -23.36
N LEU A 74 -7.22 9.72 -22.25
CA LEU A 74 -6.49 9.42 -21.03
C LEU A 74 -6.99 8.13 -20.35
N LEU A 75 -8.27 7.78 -20.47
CA LEU A 75 -8.82 6.59 -19.80
C LEU A 75 -8.11 5.28 -20.24
N PRO A 76 -8.02 4.91 -21.53
CA PRO A 76 -7.32 3.71 -21.96
C PRO A 76 -5.81 3.76 -21.67
N ILE A 77 -5.18 4.94 -21.76
CA ILE A 77 -3.77 5.11 -21.39
C ILE A 77 -3.58 4.82 -19.90
N THR A 78 -4.45 5.37 -19.04
CA THR A 78 -4.39 5.11 -17.59
C THR A 78 -4.59 3.63 -17.27
N LEU A 79 -5.52 2.96 -17.95
CA LEU A 79 -5.76 1.52 -17.77
C LEU A 79 -4.55 0.67 -18.19
N SER A 80 -3.86 1.03 -19.25
CA SER A 80 -2.73 0.27 -19.80
C SER A 80 -1.41 0.52 -19.05
N VAL A 81 -1.08 1.76 -18.75
CA VAL A 81 0.22 2.19 -18.23
C VAL A 81 0.15 2.57 -16.75
N GLY A 82 -0.94 3.21 -16.31
CA GLY A 82 -1.05 3.84 -15.01
C GLY A 82 -0.88 2.88 -13.83
N ARG A 83 -1.34 1.62 -13.96
CA ARG A 83 -1.20 0.62 -12.89
C ARG A 83 0.25 0.17 -12.69
N ARG A 84 1.05 0.12 -13.76
CA ARG A 84 2.42 -0.43 -13.77
C ARG A 84 3.51 0.63 -13.60
N SER A 85 3.23 1.88 -13.98
CA SER A 85 4.21 2.98 -14.01
C SER A 85 3.76 4.15 -13.14
N LYS A 86 4.56 4.47 -12.11
CA LYS A 86 4.33 5.66 -11.27
C LYS A 86 4.41 6.94 -12.10
N VAL A 87 5.39 7.04 -12.99
CA VAL A 87 5.57 8.19 -13.87
C VAL A 87 4.42 8.33 -14.86
N GLY A 88 3.99 7.19 -15.45
CA GLY A 88 2.84 7.18 -16.36
C GLY A 88 1.56 7.64 -15.69
N LEU A 89 1.29 7.20 -14.46
CA LEU A 89 0.15 7.64 -13.67
C LEU A 89 0.22 9.16 -13.38
N GLN A 90 1.40 9.65 -12.96
CA GLN A 90 1.61 11.06 -12.65
C GLN A 90 1.37 11.95 -13.87
N ILE A 91 1.84 11.54 -15.06
CA ILE A 91 1.58 12.26 -16.32
C ILE A 91 0.08 12.31 -16.62
N CYS A 92 -0.62 11.16 -16.56
CA CYS A 92 -2.06 11.11 -16.80
C CYS A 92 -2.83 11.99 -15.80
N LEU A 93 -2.45 11.96 -14.54
CA LEU A 93 -3.04 12.77 -13.48
C LEU A 93 -2.85 14.27 -13.74
N THR A 94 -1.62 14.69 -14.08
CA THR A 94 -1.29 16.09 -14.37
C THR A 94 -2.07 16.59 -15.57
N LEU A 95 -2.16 15.81 -16.65
CA LEU A 95 -2.93 16.18 -17.85
C LEU A 95 -4.43 16.26 -17.56
N PHE A 96 -4.97 15.33 -16.77
CA PHE A 96 -6.38 15.35 -16.38
C PHE A 96 -6.71 16.58 -15.52
N LEU A 97 -5.98 16.81 -14.44
CA LEU A 97 -6.18 17.98 -13.57
C LEU A 97 -6.00 19.28 -14.35
N GLY A 98 -4.96 19.36 -15.19
CA GLY A 98 -4.70 20.52 -16.04
C GLY A 98 -5.84 20.82 -17.00
N SER A 99 -6.46 19.79 -17.59
CA SER A 99 -7.62 19.97 -18.47
C SER A 99 -8.84 20.53 -17.73
N LEU A 100 -9.08 20.08 -16.50
CA LEU A 100 -10.19 20.57 -15.66
C LEU A 100 -9.95 22.00 -15.16
N TYR A 101 -8.73 22.35 -14.72
CA TYR A 101 -8.40 23.73 -14.35
C TYR A 101 -8.52 24.67 -15.55
N SER A 102 -8.03 24.27 -16.75
CA SER A 102 -8.18 25.04 -17.96
C SER A 102 -9.66 25.26 -18.33
N LEU A 103 -10.48 24.21 -18.17
CA LEU A 103 -11.94 24.33 -18.34
C LEU A 103 -12.53 25.34 -17.35
N GLY A 104 -12.15 25.25 -16.07
CA GLY A 104 -12.61 26.19 -15.03
C GLY A 104 -12.26 27.64 -15.35
N ILE A 105 -11.03 27.90 -15.79
CA ILE A 105 -10.58 29.24 -16.22
C ILE A 105 -11.40 29.70 -17.41
N TYR A 106 -11.54 28.89 -18.47
CA TYR A 106 -12.30 29.23 -19.66
C TYR A 106 -13.77 29.59 -19.34
N LEU A 107 -14.45 28.74 -18.56
CA LEU A 107 -15.84 28.97 -18.16
C LEU A 107 -16.01 30.22 -17.28
N SER A 108 -14.99 30.54 -16.49
CA SER A 108 -15.06 31.68 -15.55
C SER A 108 -14.63 33.01 -16.18
N THR A 109 -13.88 32.99 -17.28
CA THR A 109 -13.31 34.19 -17.90
C THR A 109 -13.86 34.48 -19.27
N VAL A 110 -13.69 33.55 -20.22
CA VAL A 110 -14.04 33.79 -21.64
C VAL A 110 -15.54 33.78 -21.85
N THR A 111 -16.26 32.82 -21.25
CA THR A 111 -17.70 32.67 -21.49
C THR A 111 -18.58 33.40 -20.45
N SER A 112 -17.98 33.85 -19.34
CA SER A 112 -18.68 34.64 -18.32
C SER A 112 -17.87 35.89 -17.91
N PRO A 113 -17.55 36.81 -18.81
CA PRO A 113 -16.71 37.98 -18.52
C PRO A 113 -17.38 38.96 -17.55
N GLY A 114 -18.72 39.03 -17.55
CA GLY A 114 -19.52 39.92 -16.71
C GLY A 114 -19.89 39.40 -15.33
N GLY A 115 -19.50 38.15 -14.96
CA GLY A 115 -19.84 37.50 -13.70
C GLY A 115 -18.62 37.06 -12.90
N PRO A 116 -18.81 36.69 -11.60
CA PRO A 116 -17.73 36.15 -10.78
C PRO A 116 -17.29 34.76 -11.23
N ALA A 117 -16.03 34.41 -10.95
CA ALA A 117 -15.37 33.19 -11.42
C ALA A 117 -15.78 31.95 -10.58
N THR A 118 -17.01 31.50 -10.65
CA THR A 118 -17.53 30.40 -9.82
C THR A 118 -16.96 29.03 -10.20
N ALA A 119 -16.84 28.74 -11.50
CA ALA A 119 -16.39 27.42 -11.97
C ALA A 119 -14.91 27.16 -11.62
N PHE A 120 -14.02 28.14 -11.79
CA PHE A 120 -12.62 27.98 -11.41
C PHE A 120 -12.47 27.80 -9.90
N ILE A 121 -13.16 28.63 -9.10
CA ILE A 121 -13.11 28.52 -7.63
C ILE A 121 -13.60 27.14 -7.14
N ALA A 122 -14.66 26.60 -7.74
CA ALA A 122 -15.13 25.26 -7.43
C ALA A 122 -14.05 24.19 -7.69
N PHE A 123 -13.35 24.27 -8.85
CA PHE A 123 -12.25 23.36 -9.17
C PHE A 123 -11.04 23.58 -8.26
N LEU A 124 -10.68 24.84 -7.95
CA LEU A 124 -9.60 25.19 -7.06
C LEU A 124 -9.76 24.57 -5.67
N LEU A 125 -10.98 24.53 -5.13
CA LEU A 125 -11.29 23.94 -3.82
C LEU A 125 -11.34 22.41 -3.83
N THR A 126 -11.83 21.82 -4.94
CA THR A 126 -12.13 20.37 -4.93
C THR A 126 -11.00 19.53 -5.48
N LEU A 127 -10.37 19.89 -6.62
CA LEU A 127 -9.39 19.05 -7.30
C LEU A 127 -8.17 18.69 -6.44
N PRO A 128 -7.57 19.61 -5.62
CA PRO A 128 -6.42 19.30 -4.79
C PRO A 128 -6.69 18.29 -3.68
N THR A 129 -7.96 18.06 -3.33
CA THR A 129 -8.35 17.11 -2.28
C THR A 129 -8.66 15.71 -2.81
N LEU A 130 -8.80 15.56 -4.13
CA LEU A 130 -9.23 14.30 -4.75
C LEU A 130 -8.11 13.26 -4.82
N PHE A 131 -6.86 13.69 -4.95
CA PHE A 131 -5.72 12.81 -5.18
C PHE A 131 -4.66 12.99 -4.10
N ILE A 132 -3.90 11.93 -3.86
CA ILE A 132 -2.81 11.94 -2.89
C ILE A 132 -1.55 12.43 -3.59
N MET A 133 -1.18 13.67 -3.31
CA MET A 133 0.03 14.33 -3.82
C MET A 133 0.82 14.92 -2.64
N PRO A 134 2.17 14.88 -2.68
CA PRO A 134 2.96 15.57 -1.67
C PRO A 134 2.49 17.01 -1.49
N PRO A 135 2.35 17.53 -0.26
CA PRO A 135 1.81 18.87 -0.03
C PRO A 135 2.54 19.97 -0.82
N LEU A 136 3.86 19.85 -0.97
CA LEU A 136 4.64 20.81 -1.77
C LEU A 136 4.23 20.83 -3.24
N GLU A 137 4.05 19.66 -3.87
CA GLU A 137 3.60 19.56 -5.26
C GLU A 137 2.21 20.17 -5.42
N ASN A 138 1.34 19.93 -4.43
CA ASN A 138 -0.02 20.46 -4.44
C ASN A 138 -0.04 22.00 -4.30
N VAL A 139 0.75 22.55 -3.38
CA VAL A 139 0.93 24.00 -3.22
C VAL A 139 1.45 24.65 -4.51
N CYS A 140 2.48 24.05 -5.13
CA CYS A 140 3.01 24.55 -6.41
C CYS A 140 1.95 24.51 -7.51
N SER A 141 1.16 23.43 -7.58
CA SER A 141 0.09 23.28 -8.56
C SER A 141 -0.99 24.37 -8.38
N ILE A 142 -1.47 24.58 -7.15
CA ILE A 142 -2.46 25.61 -6.83
C ILE A 142 -1.92 27.00 -7.21
N ALA A 143 -0.69 27.33 -6.84
CA ALA A 143 -0.08 28.62 -7.14
C ALA A 143 0.06 28.87 -8.65
N ILE A 144 0.44 27.84 -9.44
CA ILE A 144 0.54 27.94 -10.89
C ILE A 144 -0.83 28.21 -11.51
N TRP A 145 -1.86 27.47 -11.10
CA TRP A 145 -3.21 27.62 -11.66
C TRP A 145 -3.87 28.94 -11.23
N ASP A 146 -3.66 29.42 -10.00
CA ASP A 146 -4.08 30.75 -9.57
C ASP A 146 -3.38 31.87 -10.38
N MET A 147 -2.09 31.74 -10.62
CA MET A 147 -1.34 32.72 -11.43
C MET A 147 -1.88 32.76 -12.88
N LEU A 148 -2.14 31.60 -13.48
CA LEU A 148 -2.76 31.54 -14.80
C LEU A 148 -4.17 32.15 -14.81
N PHE A 149 -4.97 31.85 -13.77
CA PHE A 149 -6.29 32.44 -13.61
C PHE A 149 -6.24 33.96 -13.50
N PHE A 150 -5.35 34.53 -12.70
CA PHE A 150 -5.18 35.97 -12.58
C PHE A 150 -4.78 36.63 -13.90
N LEU A 151 -3.92 35.98 -14.70
CA LEU A 151 -3.57 36.46 -16.03
C LEU A 151 -4.79 36.53 -16.95
N PHE A 152 -5.61 35.46 -16.99
CA PHE A 152 -6.81 35.46 -17.84
C PHE A 152 -7.86 36.46 -17.36
N VAL A 153 -8.10 36.57 -16.05
CA VAL A 153 -9.03 37.53 -15.47
C VAL A 153 -8.63 38.97 -15.80
N SER A 154 -7.34 39.33 -15.76
CA SER A 154 -6.84 40.67 -16.03
C SER A 154 -7.04 41.11 -17.49
N VAL A 155 -7.13 40.14 -18.42
CA VAL A 155 -7.27 40.43 -19.85
C VAL A 155 -8.74 40.39 -20.31
N THR A 156 -9.59 39.64 -19.63
CA THR A 156 -10.95 39.31 -20.11
C THR A 156 -12.07 40.03 -19.37
N LYS A 157 -11.81 40.60 -18.19
CA LYS A 157 -12.86 41.14 -17.30
C LYS A 157 -12.73 42.64 -17.02
N ASP A 158 -13.82 43.21 -16.57
CA ASP A 158 -13.86 44.62 -16.15
C ASP A 158 -13.17 44.82 -14.78
N ALA A 159 -12.59 46.01 -14.55
CA ALA A 159 -11.79 46.34 -13.38
C ALA A 159 -12.45 46.02 -12.02
N ARG A 160 -13.79 46.16 -11.94
CA ARG A 160 -14.55 45.85 -10.70
C ARG A 160 -14.56 44.33 -10.44
N ILE A 161 -14.76 43.52 -11.47
CA ILE A 161 -14.84 42.07 -11.37
C ILE A 161 -13.43 41.50 -11.13
N ILE A 162 -12.41 42.06 -11.77
CA ILE A 162 -11.00 41.69 -11.54
C ILE A 162 -10.65 41.73 -10.05
N GLN A 163 -11.00 42.81 -9.34
CA GLN A 163 -10.70 42.94 -7.92
C GLN A 163 -11.38 41.83 -7.08
N ILE A 164 -12.63 41.53 -7.39
CA ILE A 164 -13.39 40.47 -6.68
C ILE A 164 -12.77 39.10 -6.95
N ASP A 165 -12.49 38.78 -8.21
CA ASP A 165 -11.99 37.47 -8.61
C ASP A 165 -10.54 37.25 -8.14
N MET A 166 -9.69 38.26 -8.15
CA MET A 166 -8.34 38.19 -7.57
C MET A 166 -8.38 37.96 -6.07
N LEU A 167 -9.24 38.69 -5.34
CA LEU A 167 -9.41 38.48 -3.90
C LEU A 167 -9.91 37.07 -3.60
N ASN A 168 -10.90 36.60 -4.36
CA ASN A 168 -11.44 35.25 -4.23
C ASN A 168 -10.38 34.17 -4.55
N GLY A 169 -9.59 34.34 -5.61
CA GLY A 169 -8.50 33.42 -5.94
C GLY A 169 -7.52 33.29 -4.78
N ILE A 170 -7.05 34.40 -4.22
CA ILE A 170 -6.14 34.39 -3.07
C ILE A 170 -6.77 33.69 -1.86
N ILE A 171 -8.00 34.08 -1.48
CA ILE A 171 -8.66 33.52 -0.29
C ILE A 171 -8.91 32.03 -0.48
N TYR A 172 -9.52 31.63 -1.58
CA TYR A 172 -9.86 30.23 -1.83
C TYR A 172 -8.64 29.39 -2.18
N GLY A 173 -7.59 29.97 -2.78
CA GLY A 173 -6.29 29.33 -2.93
C GLY A 173 -5.65 28.99 -1.58
N CYS A 174 -5.64 29.93 -0.62
CA CYS A 174 -5.18 29.66 0.75
C CYS A 174 -6.03 28.60 1.44
N VAL A 175 -7.36 28.67 1.33
CA VAL A 175 -8.27 27.65 1.90
C VAL A 175 -7.99 26.28 1.27
N SER A 176 -7.80 26.24 -0.04
CA SER A 176 -7.49 25.00 -0.77
C SER A 176 -6.16 24.38 -0.32
N ILE A 177 -5.11 25.18 -0.14
CA ILE A 177 -3.82 24.72 0.37
C ILE A 177 -3.98 24.12 1.77
N ILE A 178 -4.68 24.80 2.68
CA ILE A 178 -4.91 24.33 4.04
C ILE A 178 -5.73 23.04 4.02
N ALA A 179 -6.86 23.02 3.31
CA ALA A 179 -7.74 21.87 3.24
C ALA A 179 -7.07 20.66 2.62
N SER A 180 -6.38 20.81 1.49
CA SER A 180 -5.69 19.72 0.81
C SER A 180 -4.51 19.18 1.62
N THR A 181 -3.75 20.04 2.28
CA THR A 181 -2.66 19.62 3.18
C THR A 181 -3.21 18.82 4.37
N TYR A 182 -4.31 19.28 4.97
CA TYR A 182 -4.98 18.57 6.06
C TYR A 182 -5.52 17.21 5.61
N VAL A 183 -6.23 17.17 4.49
CA VAL A 183 -6.75 15.90 3.91
C VAL A 183 -5.60 14.94 3.62
N MET A 184 -4.51 15.42 3.00
CA MET A 184 -3.33 14.60 2.71
C MET A 184 -2.69 14.06 3.99
N HIS A 185 -2.55 14.88 5.04
CA HIS A 185 -2.03 14.44 6.33
C HIS A 185 -2.90 13.33 6.93
N MET A 186 -4.23 13.52 6.96
CA MET A 186 -5.17 12.51 7.45
C MET A 186 -5.11 11.20 6.67
N MET A 187 -5.03 11.28 5.35
CA MET A 187 -4.90 10.11 4.48
C MET A 187 -3.58 9.36 4.75
N MET A 188 -2.47 10.09 4.90
CA MET A 188 -1.17 9.50 5.23
C MET A 188 -1.21 8.76 6.56
N GLN A 189 -1.77 9.37 7.61
CA GLN A 189 -1.93 8.71 8.91
C GLN A 189 -2.80 7.44 8.81
N ASN A 190 -3.85 7.47 7.99
CA ASN A 190 -4.68 6.30 7.75
C ASN A 190 -3.91 5.16 7.06
N PHE A 191 -3.06 5.45 6.06
CA PHE A 191 -2.24 4.44 5.40
C PHE A 191 -1.23 3.81 6.36
N ILE A 192 -0.49 4.65 7.10
CA ILE A 192 0.49 4.18 8.09
C ILE A 192 -0.20 3.32 9.16
N THR A 193 -1.34 3.78 9.68
CA THR A 193 -2.09 3.04 10.70
C THR A 193 -2.57 1.69 10.17
N ARG A 194 -3.09 1.64 8.95
CA ARG A 194 -3.51 0.38 8.30
C ARG A 194 -2.33 -0.56 8.08
N ALA A 195 -1.18 -0.05 7.62
CA ALA A 195 0.02 -0.84 7.43
C ALA A 195 0.50 -1.43 8.77
N ARG A 196 0.50 -0.62 9.84
CA ARG A 196 0.86 -1.06 11.20
C ARG A 196 -0.12 -2.10 11.74
N LEU A 197 -1.43 -1.88 11.60
CA LEU A 197 -2.45 -2.84 12.03
C LEU A 197 -2.30 -4.18 11.29
N ARG A 198 -2.05 -4.12 9.97
CA ARG A 198 -1.78 -5.32 9.18
C ARG A 198 -0.54 -6.06 9.69
N TYR A 199 0.56 -5.32 9.92
CA TYR A 199 1.78 -5.90 10.46
C TYR A 199 1.55 -6.61 11.80
N VAL A 200 0.85 -5.97 12.74
CA VAL A 200 0.50 -6.56 14.05
C VAL A 200 -0.42 -7.77 13.91
N ALA A 201 -1.38 -7.72 12.98
CA ALA A 201 -2.30 -8.83 12.74
C ALA A 201 -1.62 -10.06 12.08
N GLU A 202 -0.52 -9.85 11.34
CA GLU A 202 0.15 -10.88 10.54
C GLU A 202 1.46 -11.39 11.15
N ASN A 203 2.03 -10.68 12.12
CA ASN A 203 3.32 -11.05 12.71
C ASN A 203 3.18 -11.31 14.21
N ASP A 204 4.01 -12.22 14.69
CA ASP A 204 4.16 -12.51 16.11
C ASP A 204 4.99 -11.43 16.79
N GLN A 205 4.48 -10.84 17.85
CA GLN A 205 5.09 -9.69 18.53
C GLN A 205 6.41 -10.05 19.25
N THR A 206 6.59 -11.31 19.63
CA THR A 206 7.78 -11.76 20.33
C THR A 206 8.94 -12.01 19.36
N THR A 207 8.67 -12.69 18.25
CA THR A 207 9.70 -13.17 17.33
C THR A 207 9.82 -12.37 16.04
N GLY A 208 8.79 -11.56 15.70
CA GLY A 208 8.70 -10.87 14.44
C GLY A 208 8.48 -11.78 13.22
N LEU A 209 8.31 -13.09 13.41
CA LEU A 209 7.90 -14.02 12.36
C LEU A 209 6.43 -13.80 11.99
N ARG A 210 6.04 -14.31 10.84
CA ARG A 210 4.62 -14.40 10.49
C ARG A 210 3.89 -15.29 11.49
N ASN A 211 2.69 -14.88 11.89
CA ASN A 211 1.91 -15.60 12.87
C ASN A 211 0.96 -16.63 12.21
N ARG A 212 0.26 -17.39 13.01
CA ARG A 212 -0.72 -18.39 12.58
C ARG A 212 -1.80 -17.79 11.67
N ASN A 213 -2.30 -16.57 11.97
CA ASN A 213 -3.33 -15.93 11.13
C ASN A 213 -2.81 -15.64 9.73
N ALA A 214 -1.55 -15.20 9.62
CA ALA A 214 -0.90 -15.00 8.32
C ALA A 214 -0.78 -16.32 7.56
N PHE A 215 -0.36 -17.40 8.22
CA PHE A 215 -0.30 -18.73 7.61
C PHE A 215 -1.67 -19.21 7.11
N GLU A 216 -2.71 -19.17 7.94
CA GLU A 216 -4.06 -19.62 7.58
C GLU A 216 -4.62 -18.87 6.36
N ARG A 217 -4.26 -17.59 6.19
CA ARG A 217 -4.66 -16.81 5.03
C ARG A 217 -3.86 -17.15 3.76
N GLU A 218 -2.57 -17.47 3.89
CA GLU A 218 -1.64 -17.63 2.77
C GLU A 218 -1.40 -19.07 2.35
N GLN A 219 -1.78 -20.05 3.16
CA GLN A 219 -1.49 -21.46 2.90
C GLN A 219 -1.93 -21.95 1.52
N ASN A 220 -3.01 -21.39 0.97
CA ASN A 220 -3.50 -21.76 -0.37
C ASN A 220 -2.66 -21.15 -1.51
N ASP A 221 -1.91 -20.08 -1.24
CA ASP A 221 -1.07 -19.39 -2.23
C ASP A 221 0.38 -19.92 -2.23
N ILE A 222 0.82 -20.57 -1.14
CA ILE A 222 2.18 -21.12 -1.01
C ILE A 222 2.50 -22.12 -2.14
N PRO A 223 1.61 -23.05 -2.54
CA PRO A 223 1.87 -23.97 -3.66
C PRO A 223 2.17 -23.26 -4.98
N GLY A 224 1.56 -22.10 -5.22
CA GLY A 224 1.79 -21.29 -6.42
C GLY A 224 3.20 -20.68 -6.50
N ARG A 225 3.97 -20.72 -5.41
CA ARG A 225 5.37 -20.26 -5.35
C ARG A 225 6.39 -21.33 -5.72
N CYS A 226 5.94 -22.57 -5.96
CA CYS A 226 6.78 -23.72 -6.29
C CYS A 226 6.63 -24.12 -7.74
N ARG A 227 7.72 -24.58 -8.37
CA ARG A 227 7.71 -25.17 -9.72
C ARG A 227 7.61 -26.69 -9.70
N ARG A 228 8.28 -27.35 -8.76
CA ARG A 228 8.42 -28.81 -8.69
C ARG A 228 8.01 -29.38 -7.35
N THR A 229 8.57 -28.88 -6.26
CA THR A 229 8.41 -29.46 -4.94
C THR A 229 8.19 -28.38 -3.90
N LEU A 230 7.46 -28.71 -2.85
CA LEU A 230 7.36 -27.93 -1.63
C LEU A 230 7.79 -28.80 -0.45
N SER A 231 8.75 -28.29 0.31
CA SER A 231 9.15 -28.87 1.60
C SER A 231 8.56 -28.07 2.74
N CYS A 232 8.14 -28.75 3.79
CA CYS A 232 7.68 -28.20 5.04
C CYS A 232 8.54 -28.71 6.18
N VAL A 233 8.98 -27.81 7.05
CA VAL A 233 9.65 -28.14 8.31
C VAL A 233 8.74 -27.69 9.44
N TYR A 234 8.33 -28.61 10.30
CA TYR A 234 7.58 -28.34 11.53
C TYR A 234 8.52 -28.48 12.73
N MET A 235 8.46 -27.55 13.65
CA MET A 235 9.39 -27.47 14.77
C MET A 235 8.67 -27.13 16.07
N ASP A 236 9.17 -27.70 17.17
CA ASP A 236 8.74 -27.42 18.53
C ASP A 236 9.99 -27.27 19.42
N ILE A 237 10.09 -26.17 20.17
CA ILE A 237 11.23 -25.90 21.04
C ILE A 237 11.09 -26.71 22.33
N ASN A 238 12.07 -27.55 22.63
CA ASN A 238 12.09 -28.33 23.84
C ASN A 238 12.56 -27.49 25.03
N GLY A 239 11.84 -27.65 26.16
CA GLY A 239 12.29 -27.09 27.44
C GLY A 239 12.06 -25.59 27.62
N LEU A 240 11.22 -24.95 26.81
CA LEU A 240 10.85 -23.55 27.00
C LEU A 240 10.32 -23.24 28.40
N HIS A 241 9.60 -24.17 28.99
CA HIS A 241 9.08 -24.06 30.37
C HIS A 241 10.16 -24.07 31.47
N ASN A 242 11.37 -24.53 31.14
CA ASN A 242 12.53 -24.53 32.04
C ASN A 242 13.31 -23.22 32.01
N ALA A 243 12.96 -22.30 31.11
CA ALA A 243 13.57 -20.99 31.05
C ALA A 243 13.33 -20.23 32.37
N LYS A 244 14.39 -19.62 32.92
CA LYS A 244 14.34 -18.88 34.19
C LYS A 244 13.57 -17.54 34.02
N GLY A 245 12.24 -17.63 33.92
CA GLY A 245 11.34 -16.50 33.79
C GLY A 245 10.95 -16.17 32.35
N HIS A 246 9.90 -15.36 32.18
CA HIS A 246 9.33 -14.99 30.86
C HIS A 246 10.34 -14.32 29.91
N GLN A 247 11.23 -13.47 30.46
CA GLN A 247 12.24 -12.79 29.63
C GLN A 247 13.24 -13.76 28.98
N ALA A 248 13.69 -14.79 29.71
CA ALA A 248 14.60 -15.79 29.17
C ALA A 248 13.90 -16.65 28.10
N GLY A 249 12.62 -16.97 28.28
CA GLY A 249 11.80 -17.63 27.26
C GLY A 249 11.66 -16.80 25.98
N ASP A 250 11.38 -15.50 26.12
CA ASP A 250 11.26 -14.59 24.98
C ASP A 250 12.58 -14.42 24.20
N ILE A 251 13.72 -14.41 24.88
CA ILE A 251 15.04 -14.39 24.25
C ILE A 251 15.24 -15.67 23.44
N MET A 252 15.01 -16.83 24.03
CA MET A 252 15.12 -18.13 23.38
C MET A 252 14.24 -18.18 22.11
N LEU A 253 12.96 -17.76 22.21
CA LEU A 253 12.02 -17.73 21.09
C LEU A 253 12.52 -16.85 19.95
N ARG A 254 13.09 -15.65 20.25
CA ARG A 254 13.66 -14.74 19.24
C ARG A 254 14.88 -15.33 18.58
N GLU A 255 15.82 -15.84 19.34
CA GLU A 255 17.07 -16.38 18.81
C GLU A 255 16.84 -17.61 17.92
N VAL A 256 15.91 -18.47 18.30
CA VAL A 256 15.47 -19.61 17.46
C VAL A 256 14.78 -19.11 16.18
N ALA A 257 13.91 -18.11 16.29
CA ALA A 257 13.25 -17.51 15.14
C ALA A 257 14.24 -16.87 14.17
N ASP A 258 15.24 -16.15 14.68
CA ASP A 258 16.28 -15.51 13.86
C ASP A 258 17.11 -16.56 13.12
N GLU A 259 17.43 -17.68 13.76
CA GLU A 259 18.17 -18.76 13.11
C GLU A 259 17.31 -19.46 12.04
N LEU A 260 16.01 -19.64 12.31
CA LEU A 260 15.08 -20.21 11.35
C LEU A 260 14.95 -19.31 10.10
N LYS A 261 14.88 -17.98 10.29
CA LYS A 261 14.88 -17.00 9.19
C LYS A 261 16.13 -17.09 8.34
N LYS A 262 17.32 -17.24 8.94
CA LYS A 262 18.58 -17.37 8.19
C LYS A 262 18.57 -18.58 7.27
N GLN A 263 17.97 -19.70 7.70
CA GLN A 263 17.94 -20.93 6.93
C GLN A 263 16.84 -20.95 5.86
N PHE A 264 15.64 -20.48 6.18
CA PHE A 264 14.44 -20.65 5.35
C PHE A 264 13.89 -19.35 4.76
N GLY A 265 14.42 -18.20 5.18
CA GLY A 265 13.93 -16.88 4.78
C GLY A 265 12.76 -16.39 5.65
N ASP A 266 12.42 -15.11 5.50
CA ASP A 266 11.43 -14.43 6.33
C ASP A 266 9.98 -14.62 5.82
N GLU A 267 9.81 -14.79 4.50
CA GLU A 267 8.49 -14.79 3.87
C GLU A 267 7.65 -16.04 4.13
N LEU A 268 8.30 -17.21 4.31
CA LEU A 268 7.65 -18.51 4.42
C LEU A 268 7.95 -19.19 5.76
N THR A 269 8.23 -18.39 6.80
CA THR A 269 8.52 -18.86 8.15
C THR A 269 7.50 -18.29 9.12
N TYR A 270 6.85 -19.18 9.86
CA TYR A 270 5.69 -18.86 10.70
C TYR A 270 5.89 -19.37 12.13
N ARG A 271 5.42 -18.58 13.12
CA ARG A 271 5.18 -19.07 14.47
C ARG A 271 3.71 -19.43 14.63
N MET A 272 3.44 -20.71 14.90
CA MET A 272 2.07 -21.23 15.00
C MET A 272 1.43 -20.97 16.36
N GLY A 273 2.25 -20.84 17.40
CA GLY A 273 1.85 -20.52 18.77
C GLY A 273 2.81 -21.13 19.77
N GLY A 274 2.93 -20.56 20.96
CA GLY A 274 3.82 -21.08 22.01
C GLY A 274 5.24 -21.30 21.53
N ASP A 275 5.64 -22.55 21.44
CA ASP A 275 6.95 -23.08 21.03
C ASP A 275 6.96 -23.70 19.63
N GLU A 276 5.83 -23.63 18.88
CA GLU A 276 5.67 -24.27 17.58
C GLU A 276 5.93 -23.30 16.41
N TYR A 277 6.72 -23.77 15.44
CA TYR A 277 7.09 -23.02 14.22
C TYR A 277 6.95 -23.87 12.96
N VAL A 278 6.68 -23.22 11.85
CA VAL A 278 6.61 -23.87 10.53
C VAL A 278 7.40 -23.05 9.53
N ALA A 279 8.21 -23.72 8.71
CA ALA A 279 8.91 -23.12 7.60
C ALA A 279 8.65 -23.90 6.30
N PHE A 280 8.50 -23.17 5.19
CA PHE A 280 8.35 -23.78 3.87
C PHE A 280 9.56 -23.43 3.01
N ALA A 281 9.96 -24.41 2.17
CA ALA A 281 11.06 -24.27 1.24
C ALA A 281 10.61 -24.73 -0.17
N PRO A 282 10.30 -23.79 -1.08
CA PRO A 282 9.99 -24.10 -2.46
C PRO A 282 11.20 -24.64 -3.23
N ASP A 283 10.98 -25.65 -4.06
CA ASP A 283 11.94 -26.21 -5.02
C ASP A 283 13.32 -26.58 -4.44
N LEU A 284 13.36 -26.91 -3.15
CA LEU A 284 14.58 -27.34 -2.47
C LEU A 284 14.77 -28.85 -2.62
N SER A 285 15.99 -29.29 -2.98
CA SER A 285 16.33 -30.72 -3.00
C SER A 285 16.37 -31.29 -1.59
N GLU A 286 16.11 -32.58 -1.45
CA GLU A 286 16.08 -33.27 -0.16
C GLU A 286 17.42 -33.15 0.59
N ASP A 287 18.55 -33.30 -0.12
CA ASP A 287 19.88 -33.14 0.47
C ASP A 287 20.10 -31.73 1.03
N ARG A 288 19.68 -30.70 0.30
CA ARG A 288 19.80 -29.32 0.78
C ARG A 288 18.83 -29.02 1.93
N LEU A 289 17.66 -29.64 1.95
CA LEU A 289 16.75 -29.52 3.07
C LEU A 289 17.39 -30.13 4.32
N HIS A 290 17.96 -31.32 4.23
CA HIS A 290 18.66 -31.99 5.31
C HIS A 290 19.85 -31.15 5.82
N GLU A 291 20.63 -30.56 4.91
CA GLU A 291 21.73 -29.65 5.27
C GLU A 291 21.24 -28.45 6.06
N LYS A 292 20.14 -27.78 5.61
CA LYS A 292 19.56 -26.62 6.29
C LYS A 292 19.02 -26.97 7.68
N VAL A 293 18.30 -28.09 7.79
CA VAL A 293 17.77 -28.59 9.07
C VAL A 293 18.93 -28.91 10.03
N ARG A 294 19.97 -29.57 9.56
CA ARG A 294 21.17 -29.88 10.35
C ARG A 294 21.90 -28.60 10.80
N THR A 295 22.11 -27.66 9.88
CA THR A 295 22.77 -26.37 10.19
C THR A 295 21.99 -25.60 11.23
N PHE A 296 20.66 -25.56 11.10
CA PHE A 296 19.77 -24.96 12.08
C PHE A 296 19.91 -25.64 13.46
N SER A 297 19.83 -26.99 13.53
CA SER A 297 19.96 -27.73 14.79
C SER A 297 21.29 -27.43 15.49
N LEU A 298 22.40 -27.47 14.76
CA LEU A 298 23.72 -27.17 15.31
C LEU A 298 23.84 -25.73 15.82
N ALA A 299 23.22 -24.77 15.13
CA ALA A 299 23.29 -23.37 15.52
C ALA A 299 22.51 -23.09 16.82
N ILE A 300 21.35 -23.72 17.02
CA ILE A 300 20.59 -23.57 18.28
C ILE A 300 21.21 -24.37 19.43
N GLU A 301 21.81 -25.55 19.15
CA GLU A 301 22.53 -26.36 20.16
C GLU A 301 23.76 -25.62 20.72
N GLN A 302 24.46 -24.82 19.92
CA GLN A 302 25.56 -23.95 20.38
C GLN A 302 25.13 -22.92 21.43
N LYS A 303 23.80 -22.64 21.52
CA LYS A 303 23.20 -21.75 22.49
C LYS A 303 22.48 -22.49 23.64
N ASP A 304 22.73 -23.79 23.77
CA ASP A 304 22.03 -24.68 24.72
C ASP A 304 20.51 -24.79 24.49
N TYR A 305 20.05 -24.56 23.25
CA TYR A 305 18.65 -24.73 22.87
C TYR A 305 18.46 -26.03 22.09
N HIS A 306 17.31 -26.65 22.28
CA HIS A 306 16.96 -27.88 21.58
C HIS A 306 15.55 -27.74 20.98
N ALA A 307 15.37 -28.26 19.76
CA ALA A 307 14.08 -28.32 19.11
C ALA A 307 13.84 -29.71 18.51
N ALA A 308 12.61 -30.17 18.62
CA ALA A 308 12.13 -31.33 17.86
C ALA A 308 11.75 -30.88 16.48
N LEU A 309 12.29 -31.54 15.45
CA LEU A 309 12.11 -31.20 14.03
C LEU A 309 11.50 -32.37 13.28
N GLY A 310 10.49 -32.06 12.47
CA GLY A 310 9.94 -32.99 11.49
C GLY A 310 9.79 -32.28 10.15
N TRP A 311 10.09 -32.97 9.06
CA TRP A 311 9.98 -32.38 7.74
C TRP A 311 9.40 -33.36 6.72
N ALA A 312 8.79 -32.83 5.69
CA ALA A 312 8.24 -33.57 4.59
C ALA A 312 8.40 -32.77 3.29
N THR A 313 8.54 -33.48 2.18
CA THR A 313 8.58 -32.90 0.83
C THR A 313 7.49 -33.55 -0.02
N CYS A 314 6.81 -32.75 -0.83
CA CYS A 314 5.78 -33.21 -1.74
C CYS A 314 5.96 -32.56 -3.11
N GLU A 315 5.69 -33.31 -4.18
CA GLU A 315 5.64 -32.74 -5.53
C GLU A 315 4.41 -31.85 -5.69
N THR A 316 4.57 -30.72 -6.39
CA THR A 316 3.51 -29.74 -6.59
C THR A 316 2.25 -30.34 -7.26
N ALA A 317 2.42 -31.32 -8.15
CA ALA A 317 1.33 -31.99 -8.85
C ALA A 317 0.38 -32.79 -7.93
N SER A 318 0.89 -33.28 -6.79
CA SER A 318 0.13 -34.06 -5.79
C SER A 318 -0.03 -33.36 -4.45
N LEU A 319 0.34 -32.07 -4.38
CA LEU A 319 0.42 -31.33 -3.14
C LEU A 319 -0.98 -31.05 -2.56
N ARG A 320 -1.16 -31.52 -1.33
CA ARG A 320 -2.23 -31.10 -0.42
C ARG A 320 -1.57 -30.54 0.83
N MET A 321 -1.75 -29.25 1.10
CA MET A 321 -1.10 -28.56 2.21
C MET A 321 -1.33 -29.26 3.56
N GLU A 322 -2.57 -29.66 3.82
CA GLU A 322 -2.92 -30.39 5.05
C GLU A 322 -2.13 -31.69 5.24
N ASN A 323 -1.94 -32.47 4.16
CA ASN A 323 -1.18 -33.71 4.22
C ASN A 323 0.31 -33.44 4.46
N LEU A 324 0.87 -32.45 3.79
CA LEU A 324 2.27 -32.05 3.95
C LEU A 324 2.57 -31.63 5.39
N LEU A 325 1.73 -30.76 5.95
CA LEU A 325 1.81 -30.33 7.34
C LEU A 325 1.68 -31.49 8.30
N ARG A 326 0.66 -32.32 8.15
CA ARG A 326 0.40 -33.48 9.04
C ARG A 326 1.58 -34.46 9.07
N ILE A 327 2.23 -34.72 7.91
CA ILE A 327 3.41 -35.60 7.86
C ILE A 327 4.57 -34.96 8.62
N ALA A 328 4.86 -33.68 8.37
CA ALA A 328 5.93 -32.96 9.05
C ALA A 328 5.69 -32.90 10.58
N GLU A 329 4.47 -32.55 10.99
CA GLU A 329 4.05 -32.51 12.39
C GLU A 329 4.18 -33.90 13.08
N THR A 330 3.72 -34.96 12.44
CA THR A 330 3.85 -36.32 12.98
C THR A 330 5.32 -36.70 13.22
N ARG A 331 6.20 -36.38 12.29
CA ARG A 331 7.65 -36.62 12.41
C ARG A 331 8.27 -35.78 13.52
N MET A 332 7.83 -34.53 13.70
CA MET A 332 8.25 -33.67 14.81
C MET A 332 7.85 -34.28 16.16
N TYR A 333 6.61 -34.78 16.31
CA TYR A 333 6.17 -35.45 17.54
C TYR A 333 6.96 -36.72 17.85
N GLN A 334 7.35 -37.50 16.82
CA GLN A 334 8.23 -38.66 16.98
C GLN A 334 9.61 -38.23 17.49
N ALA A 335 10.21 -37.18 16.90
CA ALA A 335 11.47 -36.62 17.37
C ALA A 335 11.37 -36.06 18.79
N LYS A 336 10.28 -35.38 19.14
CA LYS A 336 10.01 -34.88 20.48
C LYS A 336 9.92 -36.02 21.52
N SER A 337 9.21 -37.08 21.16
CA SER A 337 9.06 -38.25 22.04
C SER A 337 10.40 -38.98 22.30
N ALA A 338 11.23 -39.14 21.24
CA ALA A 338 12.57 -39.73 21.35
C ALA A 338 13.46 -38.88 22.27
N TYR A 339 13.46 -37.56 22.15
CA TYR A 339 14.25 -36.65 22.98
C TYR A 339 13.91 -36.77 24.46
N TYR A 340 12.62 -36.85 24.82
CA TYR A 340 12.20 -36.97 26.23
C TYR A 340 12.48 -38.38 26.81
N GLN A 341 12.40 -39.42 25.97
CA GLN A 341 12.77 -40.80 26.40
C GLN A 341 14.25 -40.91 26.70
N ASP A 342 15.11 -40.35 25.85
CA ASP A 342 16.57 -40.38 26.01
C ASP A 342 17.04 -39.65 27.27
N LYS A 343 16.34 -38.56 27.62
CA LYS A 343 16.64 -37.77 28.85
C LYS A 343 15.95 -38.30 30.13
N ASN A 344 15.20 -39.41 30.09
CA ASN A 344 14.38 -39.90 31.21
C ASN A 344 13.44 -38.84 31.84
N ILE A 345 12.96 -37.91 31.05
CA ILE A 345 12.03 -36.85 31.47
C ILE A 345 10.64 -37.24 31.02
N LEU A 346 9.67 -37.34 31.92
CA LEU A 346 8.27 -37.56 31.53
C LEU A 346 7.73 -36.34 30.77
N PRO A 347 7.20 -36.52 29.54
CA PRO A 347 6.52 -35.44 28.85
C PRO A 347 5.29 -35.05 29.67
N ARG A 348 5.20 -33.78 30.10
CA ARG A 348 3.95 -33.28 30.68
C ARG A 348 2.88 -33.28 29.59
N GLY A 349 1.82 -34.04 29.83
CA GLY A 349 0.65 -34.10 28.98
C GLY A 349 0.04 -32.68 28.77
N ARG A 350 -0.53 -32.49 27.59
CA ARG A 350 -1.37 -31.32 27.28
C ARG A 350 -2.59 -31.27 28.17
#